data_84141589823e1fbaf3e7de76e4935652
#
_entry.id   84141589823e1fbaf3e7de76e4935652
#
_cell.length_a   1.000
_cell.length_b   1.000
_cell.length_c   1.000
_cell.angle_alpha   90.00
_cell.angle_beta   90.00
_cell.angle_gamma   90.00
#
_symmetry.space_group_name_H-M   'P 1'
#
loop_
_entity.id
_entity.type
_entity.pdbx_description
1 polymer ?
#
loop_
_entity_poly.entity_id
_entity_poly.type
_entity_poly.pdbx_seq_one_letter_code
_entity_poly.pdbx_strand_id
1 'polypeptide(L)'
;LGVFVRVGGAAHAAIAMVRAYDPAKHIENVLDRVLKARDALISHLNWVCIWLGFHSFGLYIHNDTMRALGRPQDMFSDSAIQLKPVFAQWIQGLHAAAAGSTAPNALAGVSEVFNGSVVAVGGKVAAAPIPLGTADFMVHHIHAFTIHVTVLILLKGVLYARNSRLIPDKANLGFRFPCDGPGRGGTCQVSAWDHV
;
A
#
# COMPACT_ATOMS: atom_id res chain seq x y z
N LEU A 1 -15.26 -9.97 4.16
CA LEU A 1 -15.76 -10.18 2.80
C LEU A 1 -15.96 -8.85 2.05
N GLY A 2 -16.60 -7.84 2.66
CA GLY A 2 -16.86 -6.55 2.01
C GLY A 2 -15.62 -5.79 1.54
N VAL A 3 -14.50 -5.88 2.26
CA VAL A 3 -13.22 -5.26 1.87
C VAL A 3 -12.66 -5.93 0.62
N PHE A 4 -12.63 -7.25 0.58
CA PHE A 4 -12.17 -8.00 -0.59
C PHE A 4 -13.02 -7.74 -1.83
N VAL A 5 -14.34 -7.64 -1.67
CA VAL A 5 -15.25 -7.32 -2.77
C VAL A 5 -15.00 -5.90 -3.30
N ARG A 6 -14.78 -4.92 -2.42
CA ARG A 6 -14.50 -3.54 -2.83
C ARG A 6 -13.16 -3.40 -3.51
N VAL A 7 -12.09 -3.99 -2.96
CA VAL A 7 -10.75 -3.96 -3.57
C VAL A 7 -10.75 -4.71 -4.89
N GLY A 8 -11.32 -5.90 -4.94
CA GLY A 8 -11.47 -6.66 -6.18
C GLY A 8 -12.30 -5.93 -7.22
N GLY A 9 -13.42 -5.34 -6.83
CA GLY A 9 -14.26 -4.53 -7.71
C GLY A 9 -13.53 -3.30 -8.26
N ALA A 10 -12.79 -2.60 -7.43
CA ALA A 10 -12.00 -1.44 -7.84
C ALA A 10 -10.89 -1.84 -8.83
N ALA A 11 -10.20 -2.96 -8.58
CA ALA A 11 -9.16 -3.47 -9.49
C ALA A 11 -9.75 -3.86 -10.85
N HIS A 12 -10.86 -4.58 -10.86
CA HIS A 12 -11.54 -4.95 -12.11
C HIS A 12 -12.07 -3.72 -12.86
N ALA A 13 -12.62 -2.74 -12.16
CA ALA A 13 -13.06 -1.48 -12.75
C ALA A 13 -11.89 -0.71 -13.37
N ALA A 14 -10.74 -0.63 -12.69
CA ALA A 14 -9.55 0.03 -13.20
C ALA A 14 -9.04 -0.66 -14.49
N ILE A 15 -8.97 -1.99 -14.51
CA ILE A 15 -8.57 -2.76 -15.69
C ILE A 15 -9.56 -2.51 -16.85
N ALA A 16 -10.87 -2.56 -16.58
CA ALA A 16 -11.90 -2.29 -17.58
C ALA A 16 -11.80 -0.87 -18.16
N MET A 17 -11.55 0.13 -17.31
CA MET A 17 -11.36 1.53 -17.72
C MET A 17 -10.14 1.67 -18.64
N VAL A 18 -9.03 1.03 -18.33
CA VAL A 18 -7.83 1.06 -19.18
C VAL A 18 -8.06 0.37 -20.51
N ARG A 19 -8.76 -0.77 -20.51
CA ARG A 19 -9.08 -1.52 -21.74
C ARG A 19 -10.06 -0.77 -22.65
N ALA A 20 -11.00 -0.06 -22.05
CA ALA A 20 -12.02 0.73 -22.78
C ALA A 20 -11.55 2.14 -23.17
N TYR A 21 -10.39 2.57 -22.67
CA TYR A 21 -9.88 3.91 -22.98
C TYR A 21 -9.50 4.03 -24.44
N ASP A 22 -10.10 5.02 -25.11
CA ASP A 22 -9.82 5.37 -26.50
C ASP A 22 -9.24 6.80 -26.56
N PRO A 23 -7.95 6.96 -26.87
CA PRO A 23 -7.32 8.28 -26.97
C PRO A 23 -7.97 9.22 -27.99
N ALA A 24 -8.61 8.66 -29.02
CA ALA A 24 -9.28 9.45 -30.07
C ALA A 24 -10.64 10.00 -29.64
N LYS A 25 -11.28 9.40 -28.66
CA LYS A 25 -12.59 9.82 -28.10
C LYS A 25 -12.44 10.50 -26.75
N HIS A 26 -11.31 11.08 -26.51
CA HIS A 26 -10.87 11.57 -25.24
C HIS A 26 -11.68 12.79 -24.77
N ILE A 27 -12.27 12.65 -23.58
CA ILE A 27 -12.81 13.75 -22.78
C ILE A 27 -11.87 13.94 -21.59
N GLU A 28 -11.43 15.17 -21.32
CA GLU A 28 -10.58 15.43 -20.17
C GLU A 28 -11.29 15.03 -18.88
N ASN A 29 -10.79 13.99 -18.22
CA ASN A 29 -11.31 13.42 -16.99
C ASN A 29 -10.16 13.05 -16.05
N VAL A 30 -10.49 12.46 -14.89
CA VAL A 30 -9.48 12.06 -13.90
C VAL A 30 -8.50 11.03 -14.47
N LEU A 31 -8.98 10.07 -15.27
CA LEU A 31 -8.10 9.07 -15.90
C LEU A 31 -7.10 9.71 -16.85
N ASP A 32 -7.53 10.68 -17.65
CA ASP A 32 -6.64 11.42 -18.54
C ASP A 32 -5.56 12.20 -17.77
N ARG A 33 -5.94 12.87 -16.69
CA ARG A 33 -4.98 13.58 -15.83
C ARG A 33 -3.96 12.64 -15.20
N VAL A 34 -4.39 11.46 -14.75
CA VAL A 34 -3.50 10.42 -14.23
C VAL A 34 -2.54 9.94 -15.31
N LEU A 35 -3.04 9.67 -16.51
CA LEU A 35 -2.23 9.22 -17.64
C LEU A 35 -1.21 10.28 -18.08
N LYS A 36 -1.59 11.56 -18.08
CA LYS A 36 -0.67 12.66 -18.40
C LYS A 36 0.43 12.84 -17.34
N ALA A 37 0.14 12.54 -16.08
CA ALA A 37 1.07 12.65 -14.98
C ALA A 37 1.75 11.32 -14.62
N ARG A 38 1.58 10.27 -15.41
CA ARG A 38 2.02 8.90 -15.07
C ARG A 38 3.49 8.80 -14.73
N ASP A 39 4.36 9.50 -15.45
CA ASP A 39 5.81 9.46 -15.19
C ASP A 39 6.15 10.02 -13.80
N ALA A 40 5.50 11.12 -13.42
CA ALA A 40 5.66 11.70 -12.09
C ALA A 40 5.10 10.79 -11.00
N LEU A 41 3.91 10.21 -11.21
CA LEU A 41 3.29 9.30 -10.24
C LEU A 41 4.16 8.06 -10.00
N ILE A 42 4.65 7.43 -11.05
CA ILE A 42 5.46 6.23 -10.95
C ILE A 42 6.83 6.54 -10.36
N SER A 43 7.47 7.64 -10.74
CA SER A 43 8.76 8.02 -10.17
C SER A 43 8.68 8.35 -8.68
N HIS A 44 7.64 9.06 -8.23
CA HIS A 44 7.42 9.33 -6.82
C HIS A 44 7.12 8.06 -6.03
N LEU A 45 6.27 7.20 -6.56
CA LEU A 45 5.95 5.92 -5.94
C LEU A 45 7.19 5.02 -5.83
N ASN A 46 8.03 5.02 -6.87
CA ASN A 46 9.30 4.29 -6.84
C ASN A 46 10.22 4.81 -5.72
N TRP A 47 10.32 6.13 -5.56
CA TRP A 47 11.09 6.72 -4.46
C TRP A 47 10.54 6.32 -3.09
N VAL A 48 9.22 6.39 -2.90
CA VAL A 48 8.58 5.99 -1.64
C VAL A 48 8.84 4.51 -1.33
N CYS A 49 8.78 3.64 -2.32
CA CYS A 49 9.08 2.22 -2.13
C CYS A 49 10.52 1.98 -1.68
N ILE A 50 11.48 2.67 -2.30
CA ILE A 50 12.88 2.57 -1.90
C ILE A 50 13.08 3.12 -0.49
N TRP A 51 12.51 4.27 -0.20
CA TRP A 51 12.58 4.90 1.12
C TRP A 51 11.99 3.99 2.21
N LEU A 52 10.79 3.46 1.98
CA LEU A 52 10.13 2.56 2.91
C LEU A 52 10.90 1.26 3.12
N GLY A 53 11.50 0.72 2.08
CA GLY A 53 12.32 -0.49 2.18
C GLY A 53 13.49 -0.29 3.13
N PHE A 54 14.23 0.80 2.98
CA PHE A 54 15.34 1.13 3.88
C PHE A 54 14.87 1.48 5.29
N HIS A 55 13.80 2.24 5.43
CA HIS A 55 13.33 2.76 6.73
C HIS A 55 12.37 1.82 7.47
N SER A 56 12.07 0.66 6.92
CA SER A 56 11.37 -0.40 7.63
C SER A 56 12.24 -1.63 7.84
N PHE A 57 12.73 -2.24 6.77
CA PHE A 57 13.62 -3.40 6.85
C PHE A 57 14.96 -3.04 7.51
N GLY A 58 15.46 -1.84 7.23
CA GLY A 58 16.70 -1.34 7.83
C GLY A 58 16.67 -1.28 9.35
N LEU A 59 15.51 -1.04 9.96
CA LEU A 59 15.36 -1.08 11.43
C LEU A 59 15.61 -2.46 11.99
N TYR A 60 15.16 -3.52 11.32
CA TYR A 60 15.43 -4.91 11.73
C TYR A 60 16.90 -5.24 11.61
N ILE A 61 17.54 -4.87 10.49
CA ILE A 61 18.97 -5.12 10.30
C ILE A 61 19.81 -4.32 11.30
N HIS A 62 19.41 -3.07 11.58
CA HIS A 62 20.04 -2.27 12.61
C HIS A 62 19.98 -2.99 13.98
N ASN A 63 18.80 -3.48 14.34
CA ASN A 63 18.60 -4.19 15.61
C ASN A 63 19.42 -5.48 15.68
N ASP A 64 19.44 -6.26 14.60
CA ASP A 64 20.25 -7.47 14.53
C ASP A 64 21.73 -7.15 14.73
N THR A 65 22.21 -6.08 14.11
CA THR A 65 23.60 -5.64 14.21
C THR A 65 23.92 -5.15 15.64
N MET A 66 23.08 -4.31 16.19
CA MET A 66 23.31 -3.77 17.56
C MET A 66 23.28 -4.88 18.60
N ARG A 67 22.37 -5.82 18.46
CA ARG A 67 22.30 -6.99 19.33
C ARG A 67 23.56 -7.86 19.24
N ALA A 68 24.02 -8.14 18.03
CA ALA A 68 25.22 -8.94 17.79
C ALA A 68 26.50 -8.28 18.35
N LEU A 69 26.54 -6.94 18.30
CA LEU A 69 27.66 -6.17 18.85
C LEU A 69 27.59 -5.96 20.37
N GLY A 70 26.59 -6.52 21.05
CA GLY A 70 26.39 -6.32 22.47
C GLY A 70 25.98 -4.87 22.83
N ARG A 71 25.26 -4.20 21.95
CA ARG A 71 24.78 -2.83 22.09
C ARG A 71 23.25 -2.77 22.10
N PRO A 72 22.55 -3.48 23.01
CA PRO A 72 21.10 -3.51 23.04
C PRO A 72 20.47 -2.15 23.33
N GLN A 73 21.20 -1.24 23.98
CA GLN A 73 20.75 0.12 24.25
C GLN A 73 20.60 0.99 22.98
N ASP A 74 21.20 0.58 21.88
CA ASP A 74 21.15 1.26 20.59
C ASP A 74 20.13 0.62 19.63
N MET A 75 19.37 -0.36 20.09
CA MET A 75 18.30 -0.97 19.33
C MET A 75 17.03 -0.14 19.34
N PHE A 76 16.23 -0.27 18.31
CA PHE A 76 14.85 0.20 18.27
C PHE A 76 13.95 -0.82 18.97
N SER A 77 13.64 -0.57 20.22
CA SER A 77 12.84 -1.45 21.07
C SER A 77 12.15 -0.65 22.17
N ASP A 78 11.17 -1.22 22.82
CA ASP A 78 10.45 -0.56 23.92
C ASP A 78 11.35 -0.29 25.13
N SER A 79 12.41 -1.07 25.29
CA SER A 79 13.39 -0.92 26.38
C SER A 79 14.61 -0.06 26.02
N ALA A 80 14.71 0.42 24.78
CA ALA A 80 15.82 1.23 24.28
C ALA A 80 15.30 2.45 23.51
N ILE A 81 15.61 2.57 22.21
CA ILE A 81 15.10 3.65 21.37
C ILE A 81 13.67 3.29 20.95
N GLN A 82 12.69 3.96 21.52
CA GLN A 82 11.29 3.68 21.26
C GLN A 82 10.80 4.34 19.98
N LEU A 83 10.06 3.59 19.17
CA LEU A 83 9.29 4.06 18.05
C LEU A 83 7.81 3.80 18.34
N LYS A 84 7.18 4.72 19.08
CA LYS A 84 5.79 4.55 19.50
C LYS A 84 4.85 4.80 18.34
N PRO A 85 3.90 3.89 18.05
CA PRO A 85 2.87 4.09 17.04
C PRO A 85 1.77 5.01 17.57
N VAL A 86 2.09 6.27 17.80
CA VAL A 86 1.23 7.24 18.50
C VAL A 86 -0.07 7.53 17.75
N PHE A 87 -0.04 7.52 16.42
CA PHE A 87 -1.26 7.73 15.63
C PHE A 87 -2.23 6.55 15.73
N ALA A 88 -1.71 5.32 15.74
CA ALA A 88 -2.54 4.13 15.93
C ALA A 88 -3.14 4.10 17.36
N GLN A 89 -2.37 4.48 18.36
CA GLN A 89 -2.85 4.60 19.74
C GLN A 89 -3.94 5.67 19.86
N TRP A 90 -3.78 6.80 19.18
CA TRP A 90 -4.78 7.86 19.14
C TRP A 90 -6.07 7.40 18.47
N ILE A 91 -5.99 6.69 17.34
CA ILE A 91 -7.15 6.13 16.65
C ILE A 91 -7.88 5.12 17.52
N GLN A 92 -7.16 4.24 18.22
CA GLN A 92 -7.76 3.31 19.17
C GLN A 92 -8.50 4.06 20.29
N GLY A 93 -7.92 5.13 20.80
CA GLY A 93 -8.55 6.00 21.79
C GLY A 93 -9.84 6.61 21.27
N LEU A 94 -9.87 7.09 20.02
CA LEU A 94 -11.07 7.63 19.39
C LEU A 94 -12.14 6.55 19.18
N HIS A 95 -11.77 5.36 18.76
CA HIS A 95 -12.71 4.24 18.59
C HIS A 95 -13.31 3.82 19.93
N ALA A 96 -12.52 3.75 20.99
CA ALA A 96 -12.99 3.46 22.32
C ALA A 96 -13.94 4.56 22.85
N ALA A 97 -13.62 5.83 22.63
CA ALA A 97 -14.46 6.96 23.00
C ALA A 97 -15.77 6.96 22.20
N ALA A 98 -15.73 6.71 20.89
CA ALA A 98 -16.92 6.60 20.06
C ALA A 98 -17.81 5.43 20.49
N ALA A 99 -17.21 4.30 20.85
CA ALA A 99 -17.93 3.14 21.37
C ALA A 99 -18.58 3.43 22.73
N GLY A 100 -17.96 4.27 23.57
CA GLY A 100 -18.53 4.75 24.85
C GLY A 100 -19.54 5.88 24.71
N SER A 101 -19.68 6.47 23.53
CA SER A 101 -20.64 7.55 23.27
C SER A 101 -22.02 6.99 22.92
N THR A 102 -23.02 7.87 22.94
CA THR A 102 -24.38 7.55 22.46
C THR A 102 -24.49 7.61 20.93
N ALA A 103 -23.39 7.69 20.22
CA ALA A 103 -23.37 7.69 18.76
C ALA A 103 -24.00 6.40 18.20
N PRO A 104 -24.85 6.48 17.16
CA PRO A 104 -25.59 5.34 16.64
C PRO A 104 -24.68 4.50 15.72
N ASN A 105 -23.65 3.89 16.28
CA ASN A 105 -22.80 2.93 15.57
C ASN A 105 -22.87 1.57 16.28
N ALA A 106 -22.47 0.52 15.56
CA ALA A 106 -22.50 -0.85 16.07
C ALA A 106 -21.57 -1.09 17.27
N LEU A 107 -20.68 -0.14 17.59
CA LEU A 107 -19.73 -0.25 18.69
C LEU A 107 -20.32 0.24 20.03
N ALA A 108 -21.37 1.10 20.00
CA ALA A 108 -21.94 1.66 21.20
C ALA A 108 -22.47 0.60 22.19
N GLY A 109 -23.21 -0.39 21.68
CA GLY A 109 -23.70 -1.52 22.51
C GLY A 109 -22.60 -2.43 23.03
N VAL A 110 -21.51 -2.55 22.32
CA VAL A 110 -20.34 -3.35 22.72
C VAL A 110 -19.57 -2.63 23.83
N SER A 111 -19.53 -1.31 23.80
CA SER A 111 -18.87 -0.49 24.82
C SER A 111 -19.49 -0.66 26.21
N GLU A 112 -20.78 -0.85 26.31
CA GLU A 112 -21.45 -1.13 27.59
C GLU A 112 -20.94 -2.42 28.23
N VAL A 113 -20.69 -3.46 27.39
CA VAL A 113 -20.18 -4.76 27.85
C VAL A 113 -18.70 -4.67 28.28
N PHE A 114 -17.90 -3.84 27.60
CA PHE A 114 -16.45 -3.75 27.81
C PHE A 114 -16.00 -2.45 28.46
N ASN A 115 -16.94 -1.67 29.01
CA ASN A 115 -16.64 -0.47 29.78
C ASN A 115 -15.88 0.63 29.02
N GLY A 116 -16.21 0.86 27.77
CA GLY A 116 -15.54 1.85 26.93
C GLY A 116 -14.14 1.44 26.43
N SER A 117 -13.72 0.22 26.71
CA SER A 117 -12.39 -0.30 26.36
C SER A 117 -12.38 -1.16 25.09
N VAL A 118 -13.28 -0.90 24.17
CA VAL A 118 -13.44 -1.68 22.94
C VAL A 118 -12.87 -0.92 21.76
N VAL A 119 -12.08 -1.59 20.96
CA VAL A 119 -11.54 -1.09 19.68
C VAL A 119 -11.91 -2.04 18.55
N ALA A 120 -12.12 -1.48 17.37
CA ALA A 120 -12.32 -2.26 16.16
C ALA A 120 -10.95 -2.58 15.53
N VAL A 121 -10.68 -3.85 15.31
CA VAL A 121 -9.44 -4.33 14.70
C VAL A 121 -9.79 -5.22 13.51
N GLY A 122 -9.35 -4.83 12.32
CA GLY A 122 -9.56 -5.61 11.10
C GLY A 122 -11.03 -5.91 10.81
N GLY A 123 -11.95 -4.97 11.10
CA GLY A 123 -13.39 -5.16 10.96
C GLY A 123 -14.05 -6.01 12.05
N LYS A 124 -13.30 -6.40 13.07
CA LYS A 124 -13.78 -7.09 14.27
C LYS A 124 -13.65 -6.16 15.47
N VAL A 125 -14.53 -6.33 16.45
CA VAL A 125 -14.44 -5.63 17.73
C VAL A 125 -13.59 -6.46 18.67
N ALA A 126 -12.53 -5.86 19.19
CA ALA A 126 -11.64 -6.46 20.19
C ALA A 126 -11.77 -5.71 21.51
N ALA A 127 -11.59 -6.42 22.62
CA ALA A 127 -11.59 -5.81 23.93
C ALA A 127 -10.33 -4.98 24.15
N ALA A 128 -10.46 -3.79 24.69
CA ALA A 128 -9.49 -2.87 25.24
C ALA A 128 -8.54 -2.22 24.48
N PRO A 129 -7.97 -1.06 24.54
CA PRO A 129 -6.91 -0.64 23.65
C PRO A 129 -5.77 -1.68 23.66
N ILE A 130 -5.41 -2.13 22.45
CA ILE A 130 -4.28 -3.05 22.29
C ILE A 130 -3.00 -2.26 22.57
N PRO A 131 -2.12 -2.72 23.48
CA PRO A 131 -0.87 -2.03 23.77
C PRO A 131 0.11 -2.18 22.60
N LEU A 132 0.09 -1.19 21.71
CA LEU A 132 0.99 -1.15 20.55
C LEU A 132 2.36 -0.58 20.97
N GLY A 133 3.43 -1.23 20.55
CA GLY A 133 4.80 -0.84 20.85
C GLY A 133 5.66 -0.68 19.60
N THR A 134 6.98 -0.62 19.80
CA THR A 134 7.97 -0.46 18.73
C THR A 134 7.91 -1.57 17.70
N ALA A 135 7.67 -2.82 18.10
CA ALA A 135 7.51 -3.93 17.17
C ALA A 135 6.32 -3.73 16.25
N ASP A 136 5.22 -3.19 16.75
CA ASP A 136 4.03 -2.88 15.95
C ASP A 136 4.31 -1.74 14.97
N PHE A 137 5.02 -0.71 15.39
CA PHE A 137 5.46 0.37 14.51
C PHE A 137 6.30 -0.18 13.35
N MET A 138 7.28 -1.02 13.65
CA MET A 138 8.19 -1.57 12.65
C MET A 138 7.45 -2.46 11.65
N VAL A 139 6.60 -3.38 12.11
CA VAL A 139 5.89 -4.30 11.22
C VAL A 139 4.83 -3.59 10.37
N HIS A 140 4.17 -2.56 10.91
CA HIS A 140 3.23 -1.76 10.12
C HIS A 140 3.94 -1.04 8.97
N HIS A 141 5.16 -0.57 9.18
CA HIS A 141 5.96 0.04 8.12
C HIS A 141 6.48 -0.99 7.10
N ILE A 142 6.74 -2.23 7.51
CA ILE A 142 6.95 -3.33 6.57
C ILE A 142 5.70 -3.58 5.73
N HIS A 143 4.52 -3.58 6.33
CA HIS A 143 3.27 -3.72 5.58
C HIS A 143 3.05 -2.55 4.62
N ALA A 144 3.32 -1.33 5.05
CA ALA A 144 3.27 -0.15 4.16
C ALA A 144 4.24 -0.30 2.99
N PHE A 145 5.46 -0.76 3.23
CA PHE A 145 6.43 -1.04 2.18
C PHE A 145 5.90 -2.04 1.16
N THR A 146 5.44 -3.19 1.59
CA THR A 146 4.96 -4.25 0.69
C THR A 146 3.72 -3.84 -0.08
N ILE A 147 2.81 -3.08 0.55
CA ILE A 147 1.62 -2.52 -0.11
C ILE A 147 2.03 -1.54 -1.20
N HIS A 148 2.95 -0.62 -0.92
CA HIS A 148 3.40 0.36 -1.91
C HIS A 148 4.13 -0.29 -3.08
N VAL A 149 4.96 -1.29 -2.84
CA VAL A 149 5.64 -2.05 -3.91
C VAL A 149 4.63 -2.79 -4.78
N THR A 150 3.62 -3.41 -4.18
CA THR A 150 2.55 -4.09 -4.91
C THR A 150 1.79 -3.09 -5.81
N VAL A 151 1.42 -1.93 -5.25
CA VAL A 151 0.76 -0.87 -6.01
C VAL A 151 1.66 -0.34 -7.13
N LEU A 152 2.96 -0.18 -6.89
CA LEU A 152 3.91 0.25 -7.91
C LEU A 152 3.91 -0.69 -9.11
N ILE A 153 4.02 -1.97 -8.86
CA ILE A 153 4.08 -2.99 -9.92
C ILE A 153 2.78 -2.99 -10.74
N LEU A 154 1.64 -3.07 -10.06
CA LEU A 154 0.33 -3.13 -10.72
C LEU A 154 -0.01 -1.83 -11.44
N LEU A 155 0.23 -0.68 -10.80
CA LEU A 155 -0.07 0.63 -11.39
C LEU A 155 0.83 0.93 -12.59
N LYS A 156 2.12 0.58 -12.52
CA LYS A 156 3.02 0.70 -13.66
C LYS A 156 2.53 -0.15 -14.84
N GLY A 157 2.11 -1.38 -14.59
CA GLY A 157 1.53 -2.25 -15.62
C GLY A 157 0.31 -1.64 -16.28
N VAL A 158 -0.56 -0.99 -15.52
CA VAL A 158 -1.77 -0.32 -16.01
C VAL A 158 -1.44 0.95 -16.80
N LEU A 159 -0.63 1.84 -16.23
CA LEU A 159 -0.35 3.15 -16.84
C LEU A 159 0.54 3.04 -18.09
N TYR A 160 1.37 2.01 -18.17
CA TYR A 160 2.25 1.78 -19.33
C TYR A 160 1.79 0.59 -20.20
N ALA A 161 0.52 0.20 -20.08
CA ALA A 161 -0.04 -0.91 -20.86
C ALA A 161 -0.13 -0.59 -22.34
N ARG A 162 -0.43 0.65 -22.70
CA ARG A 162 -0.72 1.05 -24.08
C ARG A 162 0.50 1.54 -24.85
N ASN A 163 1.37 2.24 -24.17
CA ASN A 163 2.63 2.74 -24.73
C ASN A 163 3.66 2.97 -23.65
N SER A 164 4.90 3.04 -24.08
CA SER A 164 6.05 3.48 -23.30
C SER A 164 7.07 4.13 -24.25
N ARG A 165 8.12 4.74 -23.73
CA ARG A 165 9.18 5.28 -24.57
C ARG A 165 9.91 4.18 -25.36
N LEU A 166 10.07 3.01 -24.75
CA LEU A 166 10.71 1.84 -25.40
C LEU A 166 9.80 1.24 -26.47
N ILE A 167 8.51 1.11 -26.21
CA ILE A 167 7.52 0.50 -27.09
C ILE A 167 6.36 1.50 -27.29
N PRO A 168 6.45 2.43 -28.24
CA PRO A 168 5.41 3.44 -28.43
C PRO A 168 4.06 2.88 -28.92
N ASP A 169 4.06 1.72 -29.54
CA ASP A 169 2.89 1.03 -30.10
C ASP A 169 2.50 -0.23 -29.35
N LYS A 170 2.81 -0.28 -28.06
CA LYS A 170 2.58 -1.47 -27.20
C LYS A 170 1.13 -1.99 -27.28
N ALA A 171 0.14 -1.11 -27.36
CA ALA A 171 -1.26 -1.49 -27.46
C ALA A 171 -1.56 -2.34 -28.70
N ASN A 172 -0.82 -2.15 -29.78
CA ASN A 172 -0.97 -2.93 -31.02
C ASN A 172 -0.43 -4.36 -30.89
N LEU A 173 0.46 -4.59 -29.93
CA LEU A 173 1.01 -5.92 -29.62
C LEU A 173 0.07 -6.74 -28.72
N GLY A 174 -0.94 -6.11 -28.15
CA GLY A 174 -1.90 -6.72 -27.25
C GLY A 174 -1.52 -6.61 -25.77
N PHE A 175 -2.39 -7.11 -24.93
CA PHE A 175 -2.19 -7.09 -23.47
C PHE A 175 -1.14 -8.10 -23.01
N ARG A 176 -1.06 -9.23 -23.70
CA ARG A 176 -0.14 -10.33 -23.41
C ARG A 176 0.64 -10.70 -24.65
N PHE A 177 1.94 -10.43 -24.62
CA PHE A 177 2.87 -10.83 -25.68
C PHE A 177 4.25 -11.13 -25.08
N PRO A 178 5.04 -12.03 -25.71
CA PRO A 178 6.32 -12.43 -25.12
C PRO A 178 7.39 -11.34 -25.21
N CYS A 179 7.48 -10.63 -26.33
CA CYS A 179 8.44 -9.56 -26.57
C CYS A 179 8.14 -8.83 -27.87
N ASP A 180 8.92 -7.79 -28.17
CA ASP A 180 8.93 -7.06 -29.47
C ASP A 180 10.32 -7.14 -30.13
N GLY A 181 11.01 -8.26 -29.95
CA GLY A 181 12.31 -8.56 -30.54
C GLY A 181 13.52 -8.16 -29.68
N PRO A 182 14.73 -8.53 -30.16
CA PRO A 182 15.98 -8.28 -29.43
C PRO A 182 16.51 -6.84 -29.57
N GLY A 183 15.90 -6.03 -30.43
CA GLY A 183 16.26 -4.63 -30.62
C GLY A 183 16.03 -3.79 -29.38
N ARG A 184 16.53 -2.55 -29.39
CA ARG A 184 16.34 -1.58 -28.29
C ARG A 184 16.87 -2.10 -26.94
N GLY A 185 17.94 -2.91 -26.95
CA GLY A 185 18.53 -3.51 -25.76
C GLY A 185 17.79 -4.74 -25.23
N GLY A 186 16.76 -5.21 -25.95
CA GLY A 186 15.90 -6.31 -25.55
C GLY A 186 14.54 -5.81 -25.08
N THR A 187 13.49 -6.55 -25.42
CA THR A 187 12.10 -6.18 -25.16
C THR A 187 11.32 -7.27 -24.42
N CYS A 188 12.02 -8.15 -23.68
CA CYS A 188 11.36 -9.16 -22.86
C CYS A 188 10.62 -8.53 -21.69
N GLN A 189 9.48 -9.14 -21.31
CA GLN A 189 8.71 -8.75 -20.13
C GLN A 189 8.25 -7.28 -20.13
N VAL A 190 7.90 -6.75 -21.30
CA VAL A 190 7.40 -5.37 -21.44
C VAL A 190 5.89 -5.29 -21.54
N SER A 191 5.18 -6.41 -21.69
CA SER A 191 3.71 -6.41 -21.78
C SER A 191 3.08 -6.09 -20.42
N ALA A 192 1.86 -5.55 -20.45
CA ALA A 192 1.11 -5.30 -19.22
C ALA A 192 0.85 -6.59 -18.42
N TRP A 193 0.68 -7.72 -19.09
CA TRP A 193 0.55 -9.02 -18.46
C TRP A 193 1.75 -9.39 -17.56
N ASP A 194 2.96 -9.02 -17.98
CA ASP A 194 4.18 -9.33 -17.24
C ASP A 194 4.30 -8.56 -15.91
N HIS A 195 3.42 -7.59 -15.67
CA HIS A 195 3.37 -6.77 -14.45
C HIS A 195 2.16 -7.08 -13.56
N VAL A 196 1.44 -8.16 -13.83
CA VAL A 196 0.24 -8.55 -13.05
C VAL A 196 0.45 -9.84 -12.29
#